data_3c2ac95517b675d311e17734dc3d2dbe
#
_entry.id   3c2ac95517b675d311e17734dc3d2dbe
#
_cell.length_a   1.000
_cell.length_b   1.000
_cell.length_c   1.000
_cell.angle_alpha   90.00
_cell.angle_beta   90.00
_cell.angle_gamma   90.00
#
_symmetry.space_group_name_H-M   'P 1'
#
loop_
_entity.id
_entity.type
_entity.pdbx_description
1 polymer ?
#
loop_
_entity_poly.entity_id
_entity_poly.type
_entity_poly.pdbx_seq_one_letter_code
_entity_poly.pdbx_strand_id
1 'polypeptide(L)'
;MASVGKHIRALRTARHMTQAELANKLFVTRQAVSAWETGKALPDVETLERISAILEVDVTEVIYGAHSSPDLKRIKRHWALIGGIAATIVAIIFIILIKNGTWGTWRAGLQYQLGNSNYRASYEEVPGTHMVELNLTDLESNRGKILYEDDSGCRIVVHAVDFNGESAEDGYRVWFQSYGSYGRRGGQLVSGSIPYQNGSFSWVNTSYPLASVSIGGLARNCPLAGTSGLNRKNGNQSGFHLPIGSRTDGRWISHDALQSEGGILYIEVTNLTRLTTTRMWYWEQY
;
A
#
# COMPACT_ATOMS: atom_id res chain seq x y z
N MET A 1 5.74 -28.56 54.49
CA MET A 1 6.70 -29.70 54.62
C MET A 1 6.10 -31.07 54.29
N ALA A 2 4.77 -31.28 54.34
CA ALA A 2 4.16 -32.57 53.98
C ALA A 2 4.18 -32.93 52.46
N SER A 3 4.72 -32.06 51.62
CA SER A 3 4.69 -32.26 50.13
C SER A 3 5.78 -33.20 49.63
N VAL A 4 7.02 -33.03 50.05
CA VAL A 4 8.18 -33.81 49.54
C VAL A 4 7.99 -35.32 49.72
N GLY A 5 7.55 -35.77 50.89
CA GLY A 5 7.29 -37.17 51.14
C GLY A 5 6.18 -37.78 50.26
N LYS A 6 5.12 -36.96 50.00
CA LYS A 6 4.05 -37.35 49.06
C LYS A 6 4.60 -37.50 47.63
N HIS A 7 5.48 -36.61 47.21
CA HIS A 7 6.08 -36.68 45.88
C HIS A 7 6.97 -37.90 45.73
N ILE A 8 7.86 -38.17 46.73
CA ILE A 8 8.67 -39.39 46.77
C ILE A 8 7.81 -40.64 46.65
N ARG A 9 6.72 -40.71 47.43
CA ARG A 9 5.78 -41.86 47.37
C ARG A 9 5.14 -41.99 45.99
N ALA A 10 4.66 -40.90 45.42
CA ALA A 10 4.02 -40.89 44.10
C ALA A 10 4.97 -41.34 43.01
N LEU A 11 6.18 -40.79 42.97
CA LEU A 11 7.22 -41.12 41.99
C LEU A 11 7.68 -42.57 42.11
N ARG A 12 7.91 -43.05 43.36
CA ARG A 12 8.25 -44.46 43.64
C ARG A 12 7.14 -45.40 43.13
N THR A 13 5.91 -45.08 43.48
CA THR A 13 4.73 -45.95 43.08
C THR A 13 4.57 -45.93 41.55
N ALA A 14 4.76 -44.79 40.88
CA ALA A 14 4.74 -44.69 39.43
C ALA A 14 5.81 -45.58 38.76
N ARG A 15 6.91 -45.88 39.47
CA ARG A 15 7.97 -46.80 39.03
C ARG A 15 7.77 -48.24 39.51
N HIS A 16 6.61 -48.52 40.10
CA HIS A 16 6.25 -49.87 40.63
C HIS A 16 7.26 -50.39 41.70
N MET A 17 7.95 -49.50 42.39
CA MET A 17 8.91 -49.85 43.44
C MET A 17 8.23 -49.96 44.80
N THR A 18 8.65 -50.90 45.61
CA THR A 18 8.30 -50.98 47.05
C THR A 18 9.18 -50.05 47.86
N GLN A 19 8.78 -49.71 49.09
CA GLN A 19 9.63 -48.93 50.00
C GLN A 19 10.94 -49.65 50.33
N ALA A 20 10.94 -50.98 50.38
CA ALA A 20 12.16 -51.77 50.62
C ALA A 20 13.13 -51.72 49.43
N GLU A 21 12.62 -51.76 48.20
CA GLU A 21 13.47 -51.66 47.00
C GLU A 21 14.09 -50.28 46.86
N LEU A 22 13.36 -49.20 47.13
CA LEU A 22 13.91 -47.87 47.14
C LEU A 22 14.95 -47.71 48.25
N ALA A 23 14.67 -48.23 49.44
CA ALA A 23 15.61 -48.22 50.58
C ALA A 23 16.92 -48.96 50.25
N ASN A 24 16.84 -50.14 49.65
CA ASN A 24 17.99 -50.91 49.23
C ASN A 24 18.85 -50.15 48.20
N LYS A 25 18.23 -49.53 47.22
CA LYS A 25 18.95 -48.72 46.20
C LYS A 25 19.62 -47.50 46.77
N LEU A 26 19.04 -46.91 47.81
CA LEU A 26 19.57 -45.73 48.51
C LEU A 26 20.59 -46.10 49.61
N PHE A 27 20.74 -47.40 49.94
CA PHE A 27 21.53 -47.88 51.07
C PHE A 27 21.08 -47.31 52.43
N VAL A 28 19.72 -47.22 52.60
CA VAL A 28 19.09 -46.76 53.82
C VAL A 28 18.11 -47.81 54.37
N THR A 29 17.58 -47.61 55.56
CA THR A 29 16.56 -48.49 56.11
C THR A 29 15.19 -48.26 55.49
N ARG A 30 14.35 -49.31 55.36
CA ARG A 30 12.93 -49.16 54.95
C ARG A 30 12.21 -48.15 55.85
N GLN A 31 12.52 -48.10 57.15
CA GLN A 31 11.95 -47.17 58.11
C GLN A 31 12.25 -45.73 57.75
N ALA A 32 13.45 -45.41 57.26
CA ALA A 32 13.81 -44.08 56.79
C ALA A 32 12.93 -43.64 55.61
N VAL A 33 12.79 -44.49 54.59
CA VAL A 33 11.89 -44.23 53.44
C VAL A 33 10.44 -44.04 53.90
N SER A 34 9.93 -44.87 54.77
CA SER A 34 8.62 -44.74 55.38
C SER A 34 8.41 -43.44 56.16
N ALA A 35 9.46 -43.04 56.92
CA ALA A 35 9.45 -41.78 57.67
C ALA A 35 9.40 -40.56 56.73
N TRP A 36 10.13 -40.58 55.64
CA TRP A 36 10.09 -39.51 54.61
C TRP A 36 8.74 -39.45 53.91
N GLU A 37 8.17 -40.58 53.47
CA GLU A 37 6.89 -40.63 52.79
C GLU A 37 5.73 -40.20 53.65
N THR A 38 5.82 -40.42 54.97
CA THR A 38 4.84 -39.98 55.95
C THR A 38 5.06 -38.56 56.52
N GLY A 39 6.16 -37.92 56.12
CA GLY A 39 6.52 -36.57 56.57
C GLY A 39 7.04 -36.50 58.01
N LYS A 40 7.40 -37.65 58.60
CA LYS A 40 8.01 -37.72 59.97
C LYS A 40 9.46 -37.30 59.98
N ALA A 41 10.13 -37.44 58.85
CA ALA A 41 11.50 -36.97 58.64
C ALA A 41 11.63 -36.44 57.20
N LEU A 42 12.65 -35.65 56.91
CA LEU A 42 13.02 -35.22 55.56
C LEU A 42 14.36 -35.85 55.20
N PRO A 43 14.52 -36.28 53.92
CA PRO A 43 15.83 -36.62 53.44
C PRO A 43 16.71 -35.38 53.34
N ASP A 44 18.02 -35.53 53.52
CA ASP A 44 18.97 -34.46 53.23
C ASP A 44 19.14 -34.22 51.72
N VAL A 45 19.85 -33.15 51.34
CA VAL A 45 20.01 -32.75 49.95
C VAL A 45 20.66 -33.81 49.13
N GLU A 46 21.72 -34.47 49.67
CA GLU A 46 22.44 -35.56 49.00
C GLU A 46 21.52 -36.75 48.75
N THR A 47 20.71 -37.11 49.74
CA THR A 47 19.71 -38.18 49.59
C THR A 47 18.61 -37.82 48.58
N LEU A 48 18.19 -36.55 48.50
CA LEU A 48 17.22 -36.08 47.48
C LEU A 48 17.79 -36.20 46.06
N GLU A 49 19.07 -35.86 45.86
CA GLU A 49 19.76 -36.05 44.57
C GLU A 49 19.87 -37.56 44.22
N ARG A 50 20.16 -38.40 45.18
CA ARG A 50 20.19 -39.87 44.95
C ARG A 50 18.80 -40.43 44.66
N ILE A 51 17.75 -39.92 45.31
CA ILE A 51 16.38 -40.31 45.03
C ILE A 51 16.02 -39.89 43.60
N SER A 52 16.35 -38.67 43.18
CA SER A 52 16.06 -38.17 41.83
C SER A 52 16.78 -39.03 40.77
N ALA A 53 18.03 -39.40 40.99
CA ALA A 53 18.77 -40.24 40.08
C ALA A 53 18.19 -41.67 39.96
N ILE A 54 17.77 -42.29 41.11
CA ILE A 54 17.16 -43.64 41.11
C ILE A 54 15.78 -43.63 40.48
N LEU A 55 15.02 -42.53 40.69
CA LEU A 55 13.68 -42.38 40.11
C LEU A 55 13.72 -41.74 38.71
N GLU A 56 14.90 -41.40 38.17
CA GLU A 56 15.10 -40.80 36.85
C GLU A 56 14.22 -39.57 36.63
N VAL A 57 14.21 -38.66 37.59
CA VAL A 57 13.46 -37.41 37.56
C VAL A 57 14.39 -36.28 37.98
N ASP A 58 14.01 -35.03 37.68
CA ASP A 58 14.74 -33.89 38.19
C ASP A 58 14.53 -33.74 39.70
N VAL A 59 15.54 -33.30 40.43
CA VAL A 59 15.44 -33.09 41.89
C VAL A 59 14.35 -32.09 42.26
N THR A 60 14.07 -31.13 41.39
CA THR A 60 12.96 -30.18 41.56
C THR A 60 11.60 -30.87 41.52
N GLU A 61 11.46 -31.95 40.77
CA GLU A 61 10.24 -32.76 40.71
C GLU A 61 10.02 -33.56 42.00
N VAL A 62 11.10 -34.02 42.63
CA VAL A 62 11.04 -34.68 43.94
C VAL A 62 10.63 -33.67 45.02
N ILE A 63 11.11 -32.44 44.96
CA ILE A 63 10.84 -31.40 45.97
C ILE A 63 9.48 -30.77 45.79
N TYR A 64 9.16 -30.34 44.58
CA TYR A 64 7.95 -29.53 44.27
C TYR A 64 6.82 -30.33 43.64
N GLY A 65 7.06 -31.58 43.26
CA GLY A 65 6.11 -32.40 42.50
C GLY A 65 6.27 -32.25 40.99
N ALA A 66 5.65 -33.16 40.26
CA ALA A 66 5.63 -33.07 38.81
C ALA A 66 5.02 -31.73 38.37
N HIS A 67 5.79 -30.86 37.77
CA HIS A 67 5.28 -29.75 37.01
C HIS A 67 4.51 -30.36 35.85
N SER A 68 3.19 -30.28 35.86
CA SER A 68 2.42 -30.58 34.68
C SER A 68 2.86 -29.58 33.62
N SER A 69 3.77 -30.01 32.72
CA SER A 69 4.10 -29.22 31.54
C SER A 69 2.78 -28.83 30.87
N PRO A 70 2.54 -27.55 30.56
CA PRO A 70 1.29 -27.13 29.97
C PRO A 70 1.06 -28.00 28.73
N ASP A 71 -0.14 -28.55 28.59
CA ASP A 71 -0.48 -29.46 27.49
C ASP A 71 -0.30 -28.72 26.14
N LEU A 72 0.89 -28.88 25.55
CA LEU A 72 1.31 -28.24 24.30
C LEU A 72 0.31 -28.55 23.16
N LYS A 73 -0.37 -29.70 23.21
CA LYS A 73 -1.41 -30.05 22.24
C LYS A 73 -2.65 -29.18 22.41
N ARG A 74 -3.04 -28.91 23.68
CA ARG A 74 -4.18 -28.03 23.98
C ARG A 74 -3.88 -26.60 23.60
N ILE A 75 -2.67 -26.11 23.88
CA ILE A 75 -2.22 -24.76 23.49
C ILE A 75 -2.18 -24.64 21.96
N LYS A 76 -1.61 -25.60 21.23
CA LYS A 76 -1.59 -25.59 19.76
C LYS A 76 -3.00 -25.57 19.17
N ARG A 77 -3.96 -26.33 19.73
CA ARG A 77 -5.37 -26.30 19.29
C ARG A 77 -6.01 -24.93 19.48
N HIS A 78 -5.77 -24.27 20.62
CA HIS A 78 -6.31 -22.92 20.87
C HIS A 78 -5.74 -21.91 19.88
N TRP A 79 -4.43 -21.93 19.61
CA TRP A 79 -3.81 -21.06 18.63
C TRP A 79 -4.30 -21.33 17.21
N ALA A 80 -4.55 -22.59 16.84
CA ALA A 80 -5.12 -22.95 15.55
C ALA A 80 -6.57 -22.43 15.39
N LEU A 81 -7.39 -22.51 16.46
CA LEU A 81 -8.75 -21.95 16.46
C LEU A 81 -8.74 -20.42 16.35
N ILE A 82 -7.89 -19.73 17.12
CA ILE A 82 -7.74 -18.28 17.06
C ILE A 82 -7.29 -17.85 15.66
N GLY A 83 -6.30 -18.55 15.08
CA GLY A 83 -5.83 -18.31 13.73
C GLY A 83 -6.92 -18.51 12.67
N GLY A 84 -7.74 -19.55 12.80
CA GLY A 84 -8.89 -19.79 11.92
C GLY A 84 -9.94 -18.68 11.99
N ILE A 85 -10.31 -18.25 13.20
CA ILE A 85 -11.26 -17.15 13.41
C ILE A 85 -10.70 -15.85 12.81
N ALA A 86 -9.43 -15.52 13.08
CA ALA A 86 -8.79 -14.34 12.53
C ALA A 86 -8.78 -14.36 11.00
N ALA A 87 -8.43 -15.47 10.37
CA ALA A 87 -8.46 -15.64 8.92
C ALA A 87 -9.88 -15.44 8.34
N THR A 88 -10.89 -15.95 9.01
CA THR A 88 -12.30 -15.78 8.59
C THR A 88 -12.72 -14.31 8.66
N ILE A 89 -12.36 -13.60 9.73
CA ILE A 89 -12.67 -12.17 9.88
C ILE A 89 -11.97 -11.36 8.77
N VAL A 90 -10.69 -11.63 8.49
CA VAL A 90 -9.95 -10.97 7.40
C VAL A 90 -10.62 -11.23 6.04
N ALA A 91 -11.05 -12.46 5.78
CA ALA A 91 -11.75 -12.81 4.55
C ALA A 91 -13.09 -12.05 4.40
N ILE A 92 -13.87 -11.95 5.48
CA ILE A 92 -15.13 -11.19 5.49
C ILE A 92 -14.87 -9.71 5.23
N ILE A 93 -13.88 -9.11 5.90
CA ILE A 93 -13.49 -7.69 5.67
C ILE A 93 -13.10 -7.51 4.21
N PHE A 94 -12.30 -8.41 3.65
CA PHE A 94 -11.86 -8.33 2.26
C PHE A 94 -13.03 -8.41 1.27
N ILE A 95 -13.99 -9.31 1.51
CA ILE A 95 -15.22 -9.41 0.70
C ILE A 95 -16.03 -8.12 0.79
N ILE A 96 -16.14 -7.53 1.97
CA ILE A 96 -16.84 -6.24 2.16
C ILE A 96 -16.13 -5.12 1.38
N LEU A 97 -14.81 -5.05 1.41
CA LEU A 97 -14.03 -4.06 0.68
C LEU A 97 -14.21 -4.20 -0.84
N ILE A 98 -14.25 -5.43 -1.35
CA ILE A 98 -14.51 -5.71 -2.78
C ILE A 98 -15.94 -5.27 -3.15
N LYS A 99 -16.95 -5.75 -2.44
CA LYS A 99 -18.37 -5.44 -2.73
C LYS A 99 -18.68 -3.96 -2.62
N ASN A 100 -18.05 -3.26 -1.69
CA ASN A 100 -18.20 -1.81 -1.54
C ASN A 100 -17.39 -0.99 -2.55
N GLY A 101 -16.65 -1.61 -3.47
CA GLY A 101 -15.84 -0.92 -4.46
C GLY A 101 -14.60 -0.21 -3.88
N THR A 102 -14.37 -0.30 -2.57
CA THR A 102 -13.22 0.35 -1.91
C THR A 102 -11.91 -0.21 -2.43
N TRP A 103 -11.82 -1.53 -2.60
CA TRP A 103 -10.64 -2.20 -3.14
C TRP A 103 -10.35 -1.78 -4.59
N GLY A 104 -11.40 -1.73 -5.44
CA GLY A 104 -11.25 -1.32 -6.83
C GLY A 104 -10.79 0.13 -6.96
N THR A 105 -11.41 1.03 -6.19
CA THR A 105 -11.02 2.44 -6.15
C THR A 105 -9.60 2.63 -5.60
N TRP A 106 -9.23 1.90 -4.55
CA TRP A 106 -7.87 1.95 -4.01
C TRP A 106 -6.82 1.43 -5.03
N ARG A 107 -7.18 0.37 -5.78
CA ARG A 107 -6.28 -0.26 -6.76
C ARG A 107 -6.14 0.54 -8.04
N ALA A 108 -7.22 1.09 -8.59
CA ALA A 108 -7.27 1.67 -9.93
C ALA A 108 -7.86 3.08 -9.99
N GLY A 109 -8.18 3.71 -8.83
CA GLY A 109 -8.62 5.11 -8.76
C GLY A 109 -9.81 5.41 -9.65
N LEU A 110 -9.75 6.54 -10.36
CA LEU A 110 -10.79 7.01 -11.28
C LEU A 110 -11.05 6.04 -12.44
N GLN A 111 -10.02 5.31 -12.90
CA GLN A 111 -10.20 4.30 -13.96
C GLN A 111 -11.18 3.21 -13.55
N TYR A 112 -11.13 2.75 -12.30
CA TYR A 112 -12.12 1.81 -11.76
C TYR A 112 -13.52 2.42 -11.72
N GLN A 113 -13.63 3.67 -11.30
CA GLN A 113 -14.93 4.35 -11.17
C GLN A 113 -15.59 4.55 -12.54
N LEU A 114 -14.82 4.91 -13.55
CA LEU A 114 -15.31 5.06 -14.92
C LEU A 114 -15.79 3.74 -15.54
N GLY A 115 -15.16 2.63 -15.20
CA GLY A 115 -15.53 1.28 -15.66
C GLY A 115 -16.61 0.58 -14.82
N ASN A 116 -17.17 1.23 -13.80
CA ASN A 116 -18.08 0.60 -12.84
C ASN A 116 -19.45 1.27 -12.85
N SER A 117 -20.49 0.50 -13.13
CA SER A 117 -21.89 0.97 -13.20
C SER A 117 -22.43 1.60 -11.90
N ASN A 118 -21.76 1.41 -10.77
CA ASN A 118 -22.12 2.06 -9.51
C ASN A 118 -21.66 3.53 -9.43
N TYR A 119 -21.00 4.03 -10.46
CA TYR A 119 -20.57 5.42 -10.51
C TYR A 119 -21.11 6.08 -11.78
N ARG A 120 -21.56 7.33 -11.64
CA ARG A 120 -21.91 8.21 -12.76
C ARG A 120 -20.76 9.18 -12.99
N ALA A 121 -20.37 9.35 -14.24
CA ALA A 121 -19.40 10.34 -14.66
C ALA A 121 -20.11 11.55 -15.28
N SER A 122 -19.64 12.75 -14.95
CA SER A 122 -19.99 14.00 -15.61
C SER A 122 -18.74 14.70 -16.10
N TYR A 123 -18.86 15.45 -17.17
CA TYR A 123 -17.78 16.16 -17.83
C TYR A 123 -18.18 17.63 -17.98
N GLU A 124 -17.34 18.52 -17.52
CA GLU A 124 -17.55 19.97 -17.57
C GLU A 124 -16.31 20.63 -18.14
N GLU A 125 -16.48 21.60 -19.02
CA GLU A 125 -15.39 22.42 -19.52
C GLU A 125 -14.87 23.31 -18.39
N VAL A 126 -13.55 23.37 -18.25
CA VAL A 126 -12.90 24.32 -17.34
C VAL A 126 -12.62 25.59 -18.11
N PRO A 127 -13.32 26.69 -17.78
CA PRO A 127 -13.20 27.92 -18.55
C PRO A 127 -11.86 28.58 -18.34
N GLY A 128 -11.46 29.37 -19.34
CA GLY A 128 -10.28 30.21 -19.27
C GLY A 128 -9.03 29.65 -19.92
N THR A 129 -7.99 30.47 -19.89
CA THR A 129 -6.65 30.16 -20.38
C THR A 129 -5.73 29.97 -19.20
N HIS A 130 -5.02 28.87 -19.16
CA HIS A 130 -4.08 28.52 -18.09
C HIS A 130 -2.68 28.61 -18.62
N MET A 131 -1.83 29.35 -17.94
CA MET A 131 -0.51 29.70 -18.44
C MET A 131 0.59 29.29 -17.45
N VAL A 132 1.71 28.82 -17.98
CA VAL A 132 2.91 28.55 -17.20
C VAL A 132 4.15 29.00 -17.95
N GLU A 133 5.11 29.55 -17.21
CA GLU A 133 6.41 29.93 -17.71
C GLU A 133 7.34 28.72 -17.82
N LEU A 134 8.00 28.56 -18.96
CA LEU A 134 8.99 27.52 -19.19
C LEU A 134 10.37 28.15 -19.47
N ASN A 135 11.39 27.59 -18.86
CA ASN A 135 12.78 27.92 -19.11
C ASN A 135 13.42 26.83 -19.96
N LEU A 136 13.78 27.13 -21.18
CA LEU A 136 14.40 26.17 -22.10
C LEU A 136 15.94 26.14 -22.03
N THR A 137 16.56 27.01 -21.22
CA THR A 137 18.00 26.92 -20.93
C THR A 137 18.28 25.95 -19.79
N ASP A 138 17.30 25.72 -18.90
CA ASP A 138 17.34 24.74 -17.83
C ASP A 138 16.03 23.93 -17.81
N LEU A 139 16.03 22.82 -18.53
CA LEU A 139 14.83 22.00 -18.74
C LEU A 139 14.29 21.39 -17.44
N GLU A 140 15.18 20.98 -16.53
CA GLU A 140 14.80 20.37 -15.26
C GLU A 140 14.13 21.35 -14.29
N SER A 141 14.47 22.62 -14.37
CA SER A 141 13.85 23.68 -13.52
C SER A 141 12.35 23.84 -13.76
N ASN A 142 11.83 23.32 -14.87
CA ASN A 142 10.40 23.40 -15.20
C ASN A 142 9.57 22.36 -14.45
N ARG A 143 10.19 21.29 -13.96
CA ARG A 143 9.49 20.20 -13.33
C ARG A 143 8.72 20.63 -12.10
N GLY A 144 7.43 20.30 -12.06
CA GLY A 144 6.56 20.65 -10.95
C GLY A 144 5.94 22.06 -11.00
N LYS A 145 6.29 22.90 -12.00
CA LYS A 145 5.59 24.16 -12.22
C LYS A 145 4.10 23.91 -12.44
N ILE A 146 3.25 24.71 -11.82
CA ILE A 146 1.80 24.54 -11.83
C ILE A 146 1.22 25.26 -13.02
N LEU A 147 0.48 24.53 -13.87
CA LEU A 147 -0.34 25.08 -14.94
C LEU A 147 -1.75 25.40 -14.45
N TYR A 148 -2.32 24.52 -13.63
CA TYR A 148 -3.67 24.60 -13.09
C TYR A 148 -3.73 24.04 -11.69
N GLU A 149 -4.48 24.68 -10.81
CA GLU A 149 -4.81 24.16 -9.48
C GLU A 149 -6.15 24.75 -9.01
N ASP A 150 -6.94 23.96 -8.30
CA ASP A 150 -8.22 24.39 -7.74
C ASP A 150 -8.44 23.90 -6.30
N ASP A 151 -9.47 24.41 -5.66
CA ASP A 151 -9.85 24.08 -4.27
C ASP A 151 -10.29 22.62 -4.08
N SER A 152 -10.60 21.91 -5.16
CA SER A 152 -10.97 20.49 -5.10
C SER A 152 -9.74 19.56 -5.02
N GLY A 153 -8.54 20.12 -5.09
CA GLY A 153 -7.27 19.42 -5.11
C GLY A 153 -6.89 18.84 -6.47
N CYS A 154 -7.59 19.21 -7.53
CA CYS A 154 -7.18 18.91 -8.89
C CYS A 154 -6.07 19.85 -9.31
N ARG A 155 -4.99 19.32 -9.88
CA ARG A 155 -3.87 20.12 -10.38
C ARG A 155 -3.25 19.52 -11.63
N ILE A 156 -2.72 20.40 -12.47
CA ILE A 156 -1.91 20.02 -13.64
C ILE A 156 -0.54 20.68 -13.47
N VAL A 157 0.51 19.86 -13.56
CA VAL A 157 1.87 20.35 -13.41
C VAL A 157 2.72 19.94 -14.61
N VAL A 158 3.78 20.67 -14.85
CA VAL A 158 4.82 20.28 -15.80
C VAL A 158 5.51 19.03 -15.26
N HIS A 159 5.40 17.94 -16.00
CA HIS A 159 6.04 16.66 -15.68
C HIS A 159 7.49 16.62 -16.17
N ALA A 160 7.69 17.04 -17.42
CA ALA A 160 8.99 17.10 -18.06
C ALA A 160 8.97 18.10 -19.23
N VAL A 161 10.09 18.68 -19.50
CA VAL A 161 10.40 19.33 -20.77
C VAL A 161 11.61 18.60 -21.33
N ASP A 162 11.48 18.08 -22.56
CA ASP A 162 12.56 17.35 -23.23
C ASP A 162 12.90 17.96 -24.58
N PHE A 163 14.11 17.71 -25.06
CA PHE A 163 14.59 18.12 -26.37
C PHE A 163 15.05 16.87 -27.15
N ASN A 164 14.41 16.60 -28.27
CA ASN A 164 14.74 15.48 -29.13
C ASN A 164 15.34 16.00 -30.45
N GLY A 165 16.62 16.32 -30.43
CA GLY A 165 17.33 17.12 -31.38
C GLY A 165 17.64 16.53 -32.77
N GLU A 166 16.97 15.45 -33.21
CA GLU A 166 17.35 14.80 -34.46
C GLU A 166 16.59 15.25 -35.71
N SER A 167 15.46 15.97 -35.59
CA SER A 167 14.75 16.54 -36.76
C SER A 167 14.07 17.86 -36.42
N ALA A 168 13.81 18.66 -37.46
CA ALA A 168 13.10 19.94 -37.30
C ALA A 168 11.63 19.79 -36.80
N GLU A 169 11.10 18.58 -36.77
CA GLU A 169 9.77 18.25 -36.25
C GLU A 169 9.83 17.78 -34.77
N ASP A 170 11.01 17.43 -34.27
CA ASP A 170 11.22 16.80 -32.98
C ASP A 170 11.90 17.69 -31.95
N GLY A 171 11.73 19.00 -32.03
CA GLY A 171 12.34 19.97 -31.12
C GLY A 171 11.99 19.79 -29.64
N TYR A 172 11.72 20.87 -28.96
CA TYR A 172 11.28 20.81 -27.57
C TYR A 172 9.87 20.24 -27.45
N ARG A 173 9.66 19.41 -26.40
CA ARG A 173 8.35 18.91 -26.01
C ARG A 173 8.14 19.20 -24.55
N VAL A 174 6.91 19.55 -24.18
CA VAL A 174 6.47 19.69 -22.80
C VAL A 174 5.41 18.64 -22.50
N TRP A 175 5.56 18.00 -21.35
CA TRP A 175 4.59 17.02 -20.84
C TRP A 175 3.95 17.54 -19.56
N PHE A 176 2.64 17.54 -19.52
CA PHE A 176 1.85 17.87 -18.34
C PHE A 176 1.29 16.61 -17.70
N GLN A 177 1.32 16.56 -16.37
CA GLN A 177 0.73 15.51 -15.56
C GLN A 177 -0.44 16.07 -14.80
N SER A 178 -1.61 15.47 -15.00
CA SER A 178 -2.81 15.77 -14.23
C SER A 178 -2.86 14.96 -12.95
N TYR A 179 -3.27 15.59 -11.87
CA TYR A 179 -3.54 14.96 -10.58
C TYR A 179 -4.97 15.28 -10.18
N GLY A 180 -5.68 14.26 -9.71
CA GLY A 180 -7.05 14.39 -9.22
C GLY A 180 -7.22 13.79 -7.83
N SER A 181 -8.40 13.96 -7.29
CA SER A 181 -8.84 13.33 -6.05
C SER A 181 -9.80 12.19 -6.35
N TYR A 182 -9.72 11.12 -5.56
CA TYR A 182 -10.67 10.02 -5.66
C TYR A 182 -10.84 9.30 -4.33
N GLY A 183 -12.03 8.84 -4.08
CA GLY A 183 -12.38 8.09 -2.89
C GLY A 183 -13.61 7.22 -3.15
N ARG A 184 -14.10 6.56 -2.11
CA ARG A 184 -15.24 5.63 -2.21
C ARG A 184 -16.52 6.30 -2.73
N ARG A 185 -16.71 7.60 -2.48
CA ARG A 185 -17.91 8.34 -2.86
C ARG A 185 -17.86 8.90 -4.28
N GLY A 186 -16.69 8.93 -4.89
CA GLY A 186 -16.41 9.50 -6.18
C GLY A 186 -15.04 10.13 -6.24
N GLY A 187 -14.78 10.90 -7.29
CA GLY A 187 -13.52 11.61 -7.47
C GLY A 187 -13.63 12.67 -8.54
N GLN A 188 -12.59 13.47 -8.66
CA GLN A 188 -12.47 14.54 -9.64
C GLN A 188 -11.09 14.53 -10.28
N LEU A 189 -11.02 14.93 -11.53
CA LEU A 189 -9.79 15.11 -12.28
C LEU A 189 -10.00 16.26 -13.28
N VAL A 190 -9.06 17.18 -13.33
CA VAL A 190 -8.98 18.17 -14.42
C VAL A 190 -7.83 17.76 -15.33
N SER A 191 -8.12 17.66 -16.62
CA SER A 191 -7.13 17.28 -17.62
C SER A 191 -7.51 17.80 -19.00
N GLY A 192 -6.51 17.93 -19.86
CA GLY A 192 -6.73 18.21 -21.27
C GLY A 192 -7.18 17.00 -22.08
N SER A 193 -7.05 15.79 -21.55
CA SER A 193 -7.38 14.57 -22.28
C SER A 193 -8.04 13.59 -21.32
N ILE A 194 -9.37 13.53 -21.33
CA ILE A 194 -10.12 12.63 -20.46
C ILE A 194 -10.71 11.50 -21.29
N PRO A 195 -10.38 10.24 -20.95
CA PRO A 195 -10.96 9.10 -21.62
C PRO A 195 -12.45 8.98 -21.29
N TYR A 196 -13.25 8.85 -22.31
CA TYR A 196 -14.68 8.54 -22.21
C TYR A 196 -14.91 7.08 -22.61
N GLN A 197 -15.68 6.35 -21.82
CA GLN A 197 -16.08 4.99 -22.17
C GLN A 197 -17.35 5.05 -23.02
N ASN A 198 -17.22 4.79 -24.29
CA ASN A 198 -18.36 4.62 -25.18
C ASN A 198 -18.79 3.17 -25.17
N GLY A 199 -19.84 2.81 -24.44
CA GLY A 199 -20.60 1.55 -24.38
C GLY A 199 -19.96 0.19 -24.77
N SER A 200 -18.89 0.20 -25.53
CA SER A 200 -18.10 -0.95 -26.02
C SER A 200 -16.65 -0.67 -25.69
N PHE A 201 -16.11 -1.25 -24.68
CA PHE A 201 -14.70 -1.43 -24.27
C PHE A 201 -13.58 -0.48 -24.84
N SER A 202 -13.92 0.51 -25.62
CA SER A 202 -12.98 1.49 -26.20
C SER A 202 -13.06 2.82 -25.47
N TRP A 203 -11.90 3.29 -25.04
CA TRP A 203 -11.73 4.61 -24.47
C TRP A 203 -11.51 5.61 -25.59
N VAL A 204 -12.40 6.59 -25.73
CA VAL A 204 -12.27 7.68 -26.71
C VAL A 204 -12.06 8.97 -25.95
N ASN A 205 -11.08 9.77 -26.34
CA ASN A 205 -10.94 11.13 -25.80
C ASN A 205 -12.00 12.03 -26.46
N THR A 206 -12.84 12.67 -25.64
CA THR A 206 -13.91 13.55 -26.12
C THR A 206 -13.42 14.96 -26.43
N SER A 207 -12.30 15.37 -25.86
CA SER A 207 -11.66 16.66 -26.07
C SER A 207 -10.15 16.52 -26.06
N TYR A 208 -9.49 17.37 -26.81
CA TYR A 208 -8.04 17.52 -26.74
C TYR A 208 -7.70 18.92 -26.28
N PRO A 209 -6.69 19.08 -25.44
CA PRO A 209 -6.26 20.40 -25.01
C PRO A 209 -5.64 21.12 -26.21
N LEU A 210 -5.86 22.41 -26.24
CA LEU A 210 -5.22 23.30 -27.20
C LEU A 210 -4.10 24.04 -26.48
N ALA A 211 -2.95 24.14 -27.08
CA ALA A 211 -1.84 24.87 -26.50
C ALA A 211 -1.23 25.84 -27.52
N SER A 212 -0.78 26.97 -27.02
CA SER A 212 0.02 27.93 -27.77
C SER A 212 1.20 28.42 -26.92
N VAL A 213 2.31 28.74 -27.55
CA VAL A 213 3.44 29.39 -26.89
C VAL A 213 3.53 30.83 -27.33
N SER A 214 3.96 31.69 -26.42
CA SER A 214 4.24 33.08 -26.68
C SER A 214 5.65 33.49 -26.20
N ILE A 215 6.37 34.22 -27.05
CA ILE A 215 7.70 34.78 -26.81
C ILE A 215 7.77 36.15 -27.48
N GLY A 216 8.16 37.21 -26.75
CA GLY A 216 8.39 38.52 -27.35
C GLY A 216 7.25 39.06 -28.19
N GLY A 217 5.99 38.73 -27.86
CA GLY A 217 4.79 39.11 -28.61
C GLY A 217 4.44 38.21 -29.80
N LEU A 218 5.27 37.18 -30.09
CA LEU A 218 4.96 36.16 -31.09
C LEU A 218 4.23 35.00 -30.44
N ALA A 219 3.07 34.63 -30.98
CA ALA A 219 2.33 33.47 -30.51
C ALA A 219 2.24 32.40 -31.61
N ARG A 220 2.36 31.12 -31.23
CA ARG A 220 2.29 29.96 -32.12
C ARG A 220 1.56 28.79 -31.45
N ASN A 221 0.72 28.11 -32.21
CA ASN A 221 0.03 26.90 -31.74
C ASN A 221 1.02 25.74 -31.58
N CYS A 222 0.83 25.00 -30.51
CA CYS A 222 1.62 23.80 -30.18
C CYS A 222 0.87 22.55 -30.64
N PRO A 223 1.39 21.77 -31.59
CA PRO A 223 0.81 20.49 -31.94
C PRO A 223 0.84 19.52 -30.74
N LEU A 224 -0.19 18.69 -30.62
CA LEU A 224 -0.24 17.65 -29.61
C LEU A 224 0.85 16.59 -29.90
N ALA A 225 1.71 16.34 -28.94
CA ALA A 225 2.74 15.31 -29.01
C ALA A 225 2.21 13.92 -28.63
N GLY A 226 1.21 13.89 -27.74
CA GLY A 226 0.58 12.65 -27.32
C GLY A 226 -0.20 12.79 -26.02
N THR A 227 -0.95 11.74 -25.70
CA THR A 227 -1.67 11.61 -24.45
C THR A 227 -1.47 10.22 -23.87
N SER A 228 -1.45 10.10 -22.54
CA SER A 228 -1.49 8.81 -21.86
C SER A 228 -2.89 8.51 -21.33
N GLY A 229 -3.19 7.23 -21.11
CA GLY A 229 -4.38 6.84 -20.38
C GLY A 229 -4.30 7.19 -18.89
N LEU A 230 -5.42 7.04 -18.18
CA LEU A 230 -5.46 7.23 -16.74
C LEU A 230 -4.51 6.27 -16.03
N ASN A 231 -3.58 6.81 -15.26
CA ASN A 231 -2.71 6.03 -14.39
C ASN A 231 -3.34 5.94 -13.00
N ARG A 232 -3.01 4.87 -12.26
CA ARG A 232 -3.61 4.50 -10.96
C ARG A 232 -3.73 5.63 -9.95
N LYS A 233 -2.77 6.56 -9.91
CA LYS A 233 -2.70 7.60 -8.87
C LYS A 233 -2.61 9.02 -9.41
N ASN A 234 -2.22 9.16 -10.67
CA ASN A 234 -1.75 10.43 -11.21
C ASN A 234 -2.53 10.83 -12.45
N GLY A 235 -3.82 10.56 -12.56
CA GLY A 235 -4.55 10.99 -13.74
C GLY A 235 -3.85 10.56 -15.05
N ASN A 236 -3.89 11.42 -16.04
CA ASN A 236 -3.25 11.20 -17.35
C ASN A 236 -2.22 12.27 -17.67
N GLN A 237 -1.48 12.05 -18.74
CA GLN A 237 -0.52 13.02 -19.28
C GLN A 237 -1.00 13.53 -20.64
N SER A 238 -0.67 14.77 -20.93
CA SER A 238 -0.76 15.36 -22.26
C SER A 238 0.55 16.07 -22.59
N GLY A 239 1.03 15.87 -23.81
CA GLY A 239 2.29 16.45 -24.28
C GLY A 239 2.08 17.30 -25.53
N PHE A 240 2.89 18.35 -25.66
CA PHE A 240 2.86 19.27 -26.81
C PHE A 240 4.23 19.45 -27.38
N HIS A 241 4.32 19.53 -28.70
CA HIS A 241 5.51 20.00 -29.40
C HIS A 241 5.57 21.53 -29.34
N LEU A 242 6.69 22.07 -28.88
CA LEU A 242 6.92 23.50 -28.91
C LEU A 242 7.48 23.88 -30.28
N PRO A 243 6.83 24.78 -31.03
CA PRO A 243 7.24 25.15 -32.40
C PRO A 243 8.44 26.10 -32.37
N ILE A 244 9.59 25.61 -31.89
CA ILE A 244 10.86 26.35 -31.78
C ILE A 244 11.88 25.67 -32.68
N GLY A 245 12.46 26.41 -33.62
CA GLY A 245 13.39 25.83 -34.56
C GLY A 245 13.78 26.76 -35.70
N SER A 246 14.49 26.21 -36.69
CA SER A 246 15.07 26.95 -37.83
C SER A 246 14.15 27.00 -39.05
N ARG A 247 12.93 26.52 -39.01
CA ARG A 247 12.00 26.54 -40.16
C ARG A 247 11.55 27.97 -40.46
N THR A 248 11.58 28.34 -41.74
CA THR A 248 11.24 29.69 -42.26
C THR A 248 9.78 29.82 -42.74
N ASP A 249 8.94 28.84 -42.48
CA ASP A 249 7.53 28.82 -42.94
C ASP A 249 6.57 29.72 -42.10
N GLY A 250 7.12 30.49 -41.19
CA GLY A 250 6.36 31.41 -40.31
C GLY A 250 5.57 30.72 -39.19
N ARG A 251 5.62 29.39 -39.11
CA ARG A 251 4.94 28.60 -38.07
C ARG A 251 5.78 28.38 -36.82
N TRP A 252 7.08 28.67 -36.93
CA TRP A 252 8.08 28.40 -35.91
C TRP A 252 8.59 29.71 -35.30
N ILE A 253 8.98 29.62 -34.04
CA ILE A 253 9.73 30.66 -33.34
C ILE A 253 11.21 30.35 -33.52
N SER A 254 11.99 31.34 -33.95
CA SER A 254 13.42 31.16 -34.16
C SER A 254 14.18 31.00 -32.84
N HIS A 255 15.34 30.32 -32.88
CA HIS A 255 16.24 30.24 -31.74
C HIS A 255 16.75 31.62 -31.28
N ASP A 256 16.91 32.55 -32.23
CA ASP A 256 17.35 33.93 -31.89
C ASP A 256 16.29 34.65 -31.07
N ALA A 257 14.99 34.49 -31.43
CA ALA A 257 13.89 35.03 -30.65
C ALA A 257 13.83 34.42 -29.24
N LEU A 258 14.08 33.13 -29.12
CA LEU A 258 14.16 32.47 -27.81
C LEU A 258 15.35 32.97 -26.99
N GLN A 259 16.52 33.16 -27.60
CA GLN A 259 17.70 33.65 -26.90
C GLN A 259 17.55 35.12 -26.47
N SER A 260 16.89 35.97 -27.28
CA SER A 260 16.62 37.37 -26.91
C SER A 260 15.80 37.52 -25.65
N GLU A 261 14.97 36.56 -25.32
CA GLU A 261 14.15 36.48 -24.09
C GLU A 261 14.80 35.58 -23.02
N GLY A 262 16.10 35.32 -23.10
CA GLY A 262 16.84 34.53 -22.11
C GLY A 262 16.43 33.06 -22.04
N GLY A 263 15.80 32.52 -23.10
CA GLY A 263 15.31 31.15 -23.16
C GLY A 263 13.99 30.92 -22.43
N ILE A 264 13.31 32.00 -22.03
CA ILE A 264 12.03 31.94 -21.32
C ILE A 264 10.88 32.09 -22.32
N LEU A 265 9.85 31.25 -22.17
CA LEU A 265 8.62 31.37 -22.92
C LEU A 265 7.40 31.07 -22.02
N TYR A 266 6.22 31.44 -22.48
CA TYR A 266 4.97 31.12 -21.82
C TYR A 266 4.17 30.16 -22.68
N ILE A 267 3.70 29.05 -22.06
CA ILE A 267 2.75 28.17 -22.72
C ILE A 267 1.36 28.36 -22.11
N GLU A 268 0.41 28.57 -22.98
CA GLU A 268 -1.01 28.73 -22.65
C GLU A 268 -1.75 27.46 -23.07
N VAL A 269 -2.58 26.94 -22.18
CA VAL A 269 -3.39 25.76 -22.43
C VAL A 269 -4.85 26.06 -22.16
N THR A 270 -5.69 25.70 -23.11
CA THR A 270 -7.14 25.86 -23.04
C THR A 270 -7.84 24.52 -23.29
N ASN A 271 -9.17 24.52 -23.24
CA ASN A 271 -9.99 23.33 -23.48
C ASN A 271 -9.69 22.19 -22.48
N LEU A 272 -9.48 22.57 -21.22
CA LEU A 272 -9.39 21.61 -20.13
C LEU A 272 -10.79 21.12 -19.76
N THR A 273 -10.88 19.85 -19.36
CA THR A 273 -12.14 19.23 -18.96
C THR A 273 -12.03 18.72 -17.53
N ARG A 274 -13.05 19.00 -16.73
CA ARG A 274 -13.26 18.42 -15.41
C ARG A 274 -14.08 17.15 -15.54
N LEU A 275 -13.51 16.02 -15.14
CA LEU A 275 -14.22 14.79 -14.88
C LEU A 275 -14.64 14.76 -13.42
N THR A 276 -15.92 14.55 -13.16
CA THR A 276 -16.43 14.24 -11.81
C THR A 276 -17.09 12.87 -11.84
N THR A 277 -16.72 12.01 -10.93
CA THR A 277 -17.38 10.72 -10.71
C THR A 277 -18.12 10.76 -9.39
N THR A 278 -19.37 10.31 -9.37
CA THR A 278 -20.21 10.25 -8.16
C THR A 278 -20.77 8.84 -8.00
N ARG A 279 -20.65 8.29 -6.81
CA ARG A 279 -21.23 6.99 -6.51
C ARG A 279 -22.75 7.09 -6.46
N MET A 280 -23.43 6.25 -7.24
CA MET A 280 -24.89 6.14 -7.22
C MET A 280 -25.33 5.26 -6.04
N TRP A 281 -26.44 5.63 -5.43
CA TRP A 281 -27.12 4.81 -4.44
C TRP A 281 -27.99 3.77 -5.14
N TYR A 282 -28.31 2.67 -4.44
CA TYR A 282 -29.08 1.55 -5.01
C TYR A 282 -30.40 1.98 -5.67
N TRP A 283 -31.08 2.99 -5.10
CA TRP A 283 -32.35 3.53 -5.63
C TRP A 283 -32.21 4.51 -6.81
N GLU A 284 -31.00 4.91 -7.16
CA GLU A 284 -30.69 5.77 -8.31
C GLU A 284 -30.29 4.96 -9.55
N GLN A 285 -30.21 3.65 -9.41
CA GLN A 285 -29.81 2.73 -10.48
C GLN A 285 -31.01 2.21 -11.28
N TYR A 286 -32.22 2.42 -10.79
CA TYR A 286 -33.51 2.08 -11.40
C TYR A 286 -34.37 3.34 -11.54
#